data_f102ad3154e5f45d8c33646ea3b88d31
#
_entry.id   f102ad3154e5f45d8c33646ea3b88d31
#
_cell.length_a   1.000
_cell.length_b   1.000
_cell.length_c   1.000
_cell.angle_alpha   90.00
_cell.angle_beta   90.00
_cell.angle_gamma   90.00
#
_symmetry.space_group_name_H-M   'P 1'
#
loop_
_entity.id
_entity.type
_entity.pdbx_description
1 polymer ?
#
loop_
_entity_poly.entity_id
_entity_poly.type
_entity_poly.pdbx_seq_one_letter_code
_entity_poly.pdbx_strand_id
1 'polypeptide(L)' 'MKLINFKAVQNGKLSEEILNHFNGAASYSLVMKLIRKKDVKVNGRRTGKDEIVETGDEIS' A
#
# COMPACT_ATOMS: atom_id res chain seq x y z
N MET A 1 -4.85 13.16 -6.07
CA MET A 1 -4.60 11.73 -6.36
C MET A 1 -5.89 10.95 -6.24
N LYS A 2 -6.09 10.01 -7.14
CA LYS A 2 -7.26 9.15 -7.06
C LYS A 2 -7.17 8.25 -5.84
N LEU A 3 -8.29 8.08 -5.15
CA LEU A 3 -8.40 7.10 -4.09
C LEU A 3 -8.51 5.73 -4.70
N ILE A 4 -7.67 4.83 -4.24
CA ILE A 4 -7.66 3.44 -4.67
C ILE A 4 -7.89 2.58 -3.45
N ASN A 5 -8.88 1.70 -3.53
CA ASN A 5 -9.20 0.81 -2.43
C ASN A 5 -9.03 -0.63 -2.90
N PHE A 6 -8.25 -1.40 -2.18
CA PHE A 6 -8.11 -2.82 -2.46
C PHE A 6 -7.74 -3.56 -1.18
N LYS A 7 -7.90 -4.87 -1.21
CA LYS A 7 -7.55 -5.72 -0.07
C LYS A 7 -6.26 -6.46 -0.37
N ALA A 8 -5.40 -6.59 0.63
CA ALA A 8 -4.19 -7.37 0.49
C ALA A 8 -4.55 -8.82 0.17
N VAL A 9 -3.87 -9.40 -0.81
CA VAL A 9 -4.15 -10.77 -1.23
C VAL A 9 -3.23 -11.78 -0.56
N GLN A 10 -2.21 -11.31 0.14
CA GLN A 10 -1.28 -12.16 0.87
C GLN A 10 -0.62 -11.35 1.98
N ASN A 11 -0.05 -12.07 2.94
CA ASN A 11 0.72 -11.41 3.98
C ASN A 11 2.06 -10.93 3.41
N GLY A 12 2.49 -9.75 3.81
CA GLY A 12 3.76 -9.21 3.34
C GLY A 12 3.89 -7.74 3.61
N LYS A 13 4.87 -7.12 2.97
CA LYS A 13 5.10 -5.70 3.14
C LYS A 13 4.06 -4.89 2.39
N LEU A 14 3.66 -3.77 3.00
CA LEU A 14 2.70 -2.86 2.38
C LEU A 14 3.13 -2.43 0.98
N SER A 15 4.42 -2.08 0.82
CA SER A 15 4.94 -1.68 -0.48
C SER A 15 4.77 -2.77 -1.53
N GLU A 16 5.00 -4.02 -1.14
CA GLU A 16 4.86 -5.15 -2.05
C GLU A 16 3.42 -5.34 -2.50
N GLU A 17 2.47 -5.19 -1.58
CA GLU A 17 1.05 -5.32 -1.93
C GLU A 17 0.63 -4.22 -2.90
N ILE A 18 1.10 -3.00 -2.69
CA ILE A 18 0.77 -1.90 -3.59
C ILE A 18 1.38 -2.13 -4.97
N LEU A 19 2.64 -2.57 -5.01
CA LEU A 19 3.31 -2.86 -6.28
C LEU A 19 2.60 -3.97 -7.05
N ASN A 20 2.17 -5.01 -6.35
CA ASN A 20 1.43 -6.11 -6.96
C ASN A 20 0.09 -5.63 -7.50
N HIS A 21 -0.57 -4.76 -6.76
CA HIS A 21 -1.87 -4.24 -7.20
C HIS A 21 -1.74 -3.47 -8.52
N PHE A 22 -0.69 -2.68 -8.66
CA PHE A 22 -0.45 -1.90 -9.87
C PHE A 22 0.21 -2.69 -10.99
N ASN A 23 0.61 -3.93 -10.70
CA ASN A 23 1.17 -4.84 -11.70
C ASN A 23 2.31 -4.22 -12.50
N GLY A 24 3.22 -3.56 -11.80
CA GLY A 24 4.40 -2.96 -12.43
C GLY A 24 4.19 -1.56 -13.00
N ALA A 25 2.99 -1.01 -12.89
CA ALA A 25 2.72 0.33 -13.41
C ALA A 25 3.29 1.43 -12.51
N ALA A 26 3.69 1.10 -11.29
CA ALA A 26 4.28 2.05 -10.36
C ALA A 26 5.65 1.54 -9.92
N SER A 27 6.59 2.48 -9.70
CA SER A 27 7.92 2.13 -9.23
C SER A 27 7.93 1.97 -7.72
N TYR A 28 8.88 1.20 -7.20
CA TYR A 28 9.08 1.05 -5.77
C TYR A 28 9.33 2.40 -5.11
N SER A 29 10.15 3.24 -5.75
CA SER A 29 10.46 4.57 -5.22
C SER A 29 9.21 5.43 -5.07
N LEU A 30 8.33 5.39 -6.05
CA LEU A 30 7.08 6.14 -5.98
C LEU A 30 6.19 5.62 -4.85
N VAL A 31 6.08 4.31 -4.74
CA VAL A 31 5.26 3.70 -3.69
C VAL A 31 5.78 4.09 -2.30
N MET A 32 7.09 4.03 -2.10
CA MET A 32 7.69 4.41 -0.82
C MET A 32 7.49 5.89 -0.52
N LYS A 33 7.54 6.72 -1.56
CA LYS A 33 7.30 8.15 -1.39
C LYS A 33 5.86 8.40 -0.91
N LEU A 34 4.90 7.71 -1.50
CA LEU A 34 3.50 7.83 -1.09
C LEU A 34 3.29 7.39 0.35
N ILE A 35 3.92 6.29 0.75
CA ILE A 35 3.83 5.78 2.11
C ILE A 35 4.42 6.80 3.09
N ARG A 36 5.60 7.34 2.79
CA ARG A 36 6.25 8.32 3.68
C ARG A 36 5.44 9.59 3.83
N LYS A 37 4.71 9.98 2.80
CA LYS A 37 3.84 11.16 2.85
C LYS A 37 2.54 10.90 3.58
N LYS A 38 2.34 9.68 4.06
CA LYS A 38 1.12 9.26 4.74
C LYS A 38 -0.11 9.36 3.84
N ASP A 39 0.10 9.14 2.55
CA ASP A 39 -0.99 9.11 1.57
C ASP A 39 -1.64 7.74 1.49
N VAL A 40 -1.09 6.76 2.20
CA VAL A 40 -1.58 5.38 2.18
C VAL A 40 -2.19 5.06 3.54
N LYS A 41 -3.35 4.41 3.52
CA LYS A 41 -4.04 3.98 4.73
C LYS A 41 -4.17 2.46 4.74
N VAL A 42 -4.04 1.87 5.92
CA VAL A 42 -4.29 0.46 6.12
C VAL A 42 -5.43 0.35 7.12
N ASN A 43 -6.54 -0.24 6.69
CA ASN A 43 -7.76 -0.36 7.50
C ASN A 43 -8.23 0.99 8.05
N GLY A 44 -8.12 2.03 7.20
CA GLY A 44 -8.55 3.38 7.55
C GLY A 44 -7.54 4.18 8.37
N ARG A 45 -6.42 3.58 8.73
CA ARG A 45 -5.40 4.23 9.55
C ARG A 45 -4.23 4.64 8.67
N ARG A 46 -3.82 5.89 8.75
CA ARG A 46 -2.67 6.38 7.98
C ARG A 46 -1.39 5.73 8.47
N THR A 47 -0.52 5.39 7.55
CA THR A 47 0.78 4.84 7.89
C THR A 47 1.87 5.66 7.18
N GLY A 48 2.98 5.84 7.87
CA GLY A 48 4.14 6.54 7.32
C GLY A 48 5.34 5.65 7.10
N LYS A 49 5.16 4.34 7.23
CA LYS A 49 6.25 3.38 7.05
C LYS A 49 5.74 2.13 6.34
N ASP A 50 6.68 1.38 5.79
CA ASP A 50 6.37 0.15 5.07
C ASP A 50 6.14 -1.00 6.06
N GLU A 51 4.94 -1.01 6.63
CA GLU A 51 4.59 -2.00 7.64
C GLU A 51 4.14 -3.32 7.00
N ILE A 52 4.08 -4.35 7.82
CA ILE A 52 3.58 -5.66 7.39
C ILE A 52 2.06 -5.63 7.40
N VAL A 53 1.45 -6.13 6.33
CA VAL A 53 0.00 -6.26 6.22
C VAL A 53 -0.37 -7.72 6.12
N GLU A 54 -1.62 -8.03 6.41
CA GLU A 54 -2.15 -9.38 6.35
C GLU A 54 -3.20 -9.49 5.27
N THR A 55 -3.40 -10.70 4.78
CA THR A 55 -4.46 -10.97 3.79
C THR A 55 -5.79 -10.42 4.30
N GLY A 56 -6.46 -9.65 3.46
CA GLY A 56 -7.75 -9.06 3.80
C GLY A 56 -7.67 -7.66 4.36
N ASP A 57 -6.47 -7.17 4.72
CA ASP A 57 -6.32 -5.78 5.17
C ASP A 57 -6.70 -4.84 4.04
N GLU A 58 -7.46 -3.80 4.38
CA GLU A 58 -7.89 -2.79 3.42
C GLU A 58 -6.82 -1.73 3.24
N ILE A 59 -6.38 -1.55 1.99
CA ILE A 59 -5.36 -0.58 1.63
C ILE A 59 -6.00 0.49 0.74
N SER A 60 -5.76 1.74 1.09
CA SER A 60 -6.35 2.85 0.33
C SER A 60 -5.44 4.06 0.24
#